data_c90386e87a25438ca372b1c2003e3bc6
#
_entry.id   c90386e87a25438ca372b1c2003e3bc6
#
_cell.length_a   1.000
_cell.length_b   1.000
_cell.length_c   1.000
_cell.angle_alpha   90.00
_cell.angle_beta   90.00
_cell.angle_gamma   90.00
#
_symmetry.space_group_name_H-M   'P 1'
#
loop_
_entity.id
_entity.type
_entity.pdbx_description
1 polymer ?
#
loop_
_entity_poly.entity_id
_entity_poly.type
_entity_poly.pdbx_seq_one_letter_code
_entity_poly.pdbx_strand_id
1 'polypeptide(L)'
;PVAGCSLIHKKSLPVSPYTDEELVDYMDKAGLGTVSTRTNILRTLLERKYICYSGKYVVPTPKGLFLYETVRSMKVADASLTSGWETELARIERGELSQEKFLDGVLETVNEVTGEIFRNHPVKKRPQGTT
;
A
#
# COMPACT_ATOMS: atom_id res chain seq x y z
N PRO A 1 -7.87 -46.95 -20.41
CA PRO A 1 -8.76 -45.95 -20.98
C PRO A 1 -9.02 -44.89 -19.93
N VAL A 2 -8.56 -43.65 -20.23
CA VAL A 2 -8.76 -42.47 -19.36
C VAL A 2 -10.18 -42.01 -19.57
N ALA A 3 -11.03 -42.13 -18.56
CA ALA A 3 -12.38 -41.61 -18.58
C ALA A 3 -12.33 -40.09 -18.38
N GLY A 4 -12.93 -39.35 -19.27
CA GLY A 4 -13.15 -37.94 -19.43
C GLY A 4 -12.67 -36.98 -18.31
N CYS A 5 -11.77 -36.07 -18.67
CA CYS A 5 -11.51 -34.84 -17.89
C CYS A 5 -12.61 -33.82 -18.19
N SER A 6 -13.45 -33.49 -17.23
CA SER A 6 -14.35 -32.35 -17.30
C SER A 6 -13.66 -31.13 -16.69
N LEU A 7 -13.44 -30.09 -17.52
CA LEU A 7 -12.93 -28.79 -17.11
C LEU A 7 -14.05 -28.07 -16.34
N ILE A 8 -13.93 -28.00 -15.03
CA ILE A 8 -14.83 -27.17 -14.22
C ILE A 8 -14.25 -25.75 -14.21
N HIS A 9 -14.82 -24.85 -15.02
CA HIS A 9 -14.58 -23.42 -14.89
C HIS A 9 -15.23 -22.94 -13.60
N LYS A 10 -14.50 -22.93 -12.49
CA LYS A 10 -14.87 -22.14 -11.31
C LYS A 10 -14.62 -20.66 -11.67
N LYS A 11 -15.68 -19.93 -12.03
CA LYS A 11 -15.66 -18.47 -11.89
C LYS A 11 -15.54 -18.20 -10.41
N SER A 12 -14.38 -17.72 -9.94
CA SER A 12 -14.27 -17.05 -8.65
C SER A 12 -15.24 -15.87 -8.71
N LEU A 13 -16.19 -15.80 -7.78
CA LEU A 13 -17.01 -14.62 -7.61
C LEU A 13 -16.06 -13.44 -7.43
N PRO A 14 -16.27 -12.32 -8.14
CA PRO A 14 -15.45 -11.13 -7.91
C PRO A 14 -15.56 -10.79 -6.42
N VAL A 15 -14.42 -10.57 -5.78
CA VAL A 15 -14.36 -10.10 -4.40
C VAL A 15 -15.21 -8.85 -4.35
N SER A 16 -16.25 -8.84 -3.51
CA SER A 16 -17.11 -7.66 -3.33
C SER A 16 -16.22 -6.49 -2.89
N PRO A 17 -16.37 -5.31 -3.50
CA PRO A 17 -15.63 -4.15 -3.06
C PRO A 17 -16.02 -3.81 -1.62
N TYR A 18 -15.09 -3.21 -0.87
CA TYR A 18 -15.28 -2.86 0.54
C TYR A 18 -16.14 -1.62 0.71
N THR A 19 -16.95 -1.59 1.75
CA THR A 19 -17.48 -0.33 2.31
C THR A 19 -16.38 0.37 3.12
N ASP A 20 -16.57 1.63 3.52
CA ASP A 20 -15.63 2.34 4.39
C ASP A 20 -15.34 1.59 5.69
N GLU A 21 -16.38 1.07 6.33
CA GLU A 21 -16.27 0.33 7.58
C GLU A 21 -15.47 -0.96 7.41
N GLU A 22 -15.79 -1.74 6.37
CA GLU A 22 -15.07 -2.98 6.06
C GLU A 22 -13.60 -2.73 5.71
N LEU A 23 -13.31 -1.62 5.03
CA LEU A 23 -11.94 -1.25 4.68
C LEU A 23 -11.14 -0.82 5.90
N VAL A 24 -11.75 -0.04 6.81
CA VAL A 24 -11.13 0.33 8.09
C VAL A 24 -10.88 -0.90 8.97
N ASP A 25 -11.83 -1.82 9.03
CA ASP A 25 -11.68 -3.09 9.75
C ASP A 25 -10.55 -3.96 9.16
N TYR A 26 -10.45 -4.01 7.84
CA TYR A 26 -9.34 -4.68 7.16
C TYR A 26 -7.98 -4.03 7.50
N MET A 27 -7.91 -2.69 7.49
CA MET A 27 -6.68 -1.97 7.87
C MET A 27 -6.29 -2.27 9.32
N ASP A 28 -7.26 -2.37 10.23
CA ASP A 28 -7.02 -2.75 11.63
C ASP A 28 -6.40 -4.13 11.75
N LYS A 29 -7.00 -5.11 11.12
CA LYS A 29 -6.51 -6.51 11.09
C LYS A 29 -5.14 -6.63 10.44
N ALA A 30 -4.83 -5.79 9.46
CA ALA A 30 -3.54 -5.74 8.77
C ALA A 30 -2.48 -4.91 9.52
N GLY A 31 -2.81 -4.28 10.66
CA GLY A 31 -1.89 -3.41 11.40
C GLY A 31 -1.52 -2.14 10.63
N LEU A 32 -2.39 -1.65 9.76
CA LEU A 32 -2.18 -0.45 8.95
C LEU A 32 -2.76 0.78 9.65
N GLY A 33 -1.89 1.70 10.03
CA GLY A 33 -2.26 2.92 10.74
C GLY A 33 -2.85 2.68 12.14
N THR A 34 -3.14 3.76 12.83
CA THR A 34 -3.78 3.74 14.15
C THR A 34 -5.29 3.99 14.03
N VAL A 35 -6.03 3.78 15.12
CA VAL A 35 -7.48 4.08 15.18
C VAL A 35 -7.79 5.51 14.73
N SER A 36 -6.94 6.48 15.11
CA SER A 36 -7.13 7.90 14.78
C SER A 36 -6.72 8.27 13.35
N THR A 37 -5.85 7.49 12.70
CA THR A 37 -5.29 7.86 11.40
C THR A 37 -5.96 7.17 10.22
N ARG A 38 -6.60 6.02 10.40
CA ARG A 38 -7.21 5.23 9.31
C ARG A 38 -8.23 6.00 8.50
N THR A 39 -9.15 6.70 9.15
CA THR A 39 -10.14 7.55 8.48
C THR A 39 -9.47 8.67 7.67
N ASN A 40 -8.40 9.27 8.19
CA ASN A 40 -7.64 10.29 7.47
C ASN A 40 -6.90 9.73 6.25
N ILE A 41 -6.41 8.49 6.31
CA ILE A 41 -5.80 7.79 5.18
C ILE A 41 -6.83 7.64 4.05
N LEU A 42 -8.03 7.11 4.36
CA LEU A 42 -9.10 6.97 3.37
C LEU A 42 -9.50 8.31 2.75
N ARG A 43 -9.66 9.34 3.59
CA ARG A 43 -9.96 10.69 3.11
C ARG A 43 -8.90 11.21 2.15
N THR A 44 -7.63 11.04 2.48
CA THR A 44 -6.50 11.44 1.63
C THR A 44 -6.52 10.71 0.28
N LEU A 45 -6.82 9.41 0.27
CA LEU A 45 -6.93 8.62 -0.97
C LEU A 45 -8.09 9.11 -1.86
N LEU A 46 -9.23 9.47 -1.26
CA LEU A 46 -10.39 10.05 -1.96
C LEU A 46 -10.04 11.43 -2.54
N GLU A 47 -9.47 12.34 -1.73
CA GLU A 47 -9.08 13.69 -2.14
C GLU A 47 -8.08 13.67 -3.29
N ARG A 48 -7.12 12.74 -3.25
CA ARG A 48 -6.13 12.53 -4.31
C ARG A 48 -6.65 11.76 -5.51
N LYS A 49 -7.92 11.32 -5.46
CA LYS A 49 -8.58 10.57 -6.53
C LYS A 49 -7.90 9.25 -6.87
N TYR A 50 -7.35 8.56 -5.88
CA TYR A 50 -6.85 7.18 -6.05
C TYR A 50 -7.97 6.17 -5.88
N ILE A 51 -8.97 6.50 -5.07
CA ILE A 51 -10.19 5.74 -4.87
C ILE A 51 -11.40 6.66 -5.06
N CYS A 52 -12.57 6.09 -5.32
CA CYS A 52 -13.85 6.80 -5.39
C CYS A 52 -14.97 5.91 -4.88
N TYR A 53 -16.14 6.50 -4.64
CA TYR A 53 -17.33 5.74 -4.30
C TYR A 53 -18.07 5.26 -5.53
N SER A 54 -18.53 4.01 -5.47
CA SER A 54 -19.51 3.42 -6.38
C SER A 54 -20.69 2.92 -5.52
N GLY A 55 -21.72 3.75 -5.39
CA GLY A 55 -22.77 3.54 -4.39
C GLY A 55 -22.18 3.66 -2.98
N LYS A 56 -22.31 2.59 -2.17
CA LYS A 56 -21.73 2.51 -0.82
C LYS A 56 -20.31 1.91 -0.77
N TYR A 57 -19.79 1.49 -1.91
CA TYR A 57 -18.52 0.78 -1.98
C TYR A 57 -17.39 1.70 -2.39
N VAL A 58 -16.22 1.46 -1.83
CA VAL A 58 -14.96 2.10 -2.22
C VAL A 58 -14.33 1.28 -3.34
N VAL A 59 -14.03 1.94 -4.46
CA VAL A 59 -13.40 1.29 -5.62
C VAL A 59 -12.19 2.08 -6.08
N PRO A 60 -11.16 1.41 -6.62
CA PRO A 60 -10.00 2.10 -7.16
C PRO A 60 -10.36 2.85 -8.45
N THR A 61 -9.79 4.02 -8.64
CA THR A 61 -9.84 4.76 -9.92
C THR A 61 -8.76 4.25 -10.87
N PRO A 62 -8.82 4.58 -12.18
CA PRO A 62 -7.71 4.28 -13.10
C PRO A 62 -6.37 4.84 -12.62
N LYS A 63 -6.36 6.01 -11.99
CA LYS A 63 -5.16 6.61 -11.36
C LYS A 63 -4.66 5.77 -10.19
N GLY A 64 -5.57 5.25 -9.36
CA GLY A 64 -5.23 4.36 -8.25
C GLY A 64 -4.65 3.03 -8.72
N LEU A 65 -5.26 2.44 -9.75
CA LEU A 65 -4.76 1.20 -10.37
C LEU A 65 -3.37 1.40 -10.98
N PHE A 66 -3.15 2.50 -11.69
CA PHE A 66 -1.83 2.83 -12.24
C PHE A 66 -0.76 2.95 -11.14
N LEU A 67 -1.08 3.64 -10.03
CA LEU A 67 -0.17 3.74 -8.89
C LEU A 67 0.13 2.34 -8.31
N TYR A 68 -0.91 1.54 -8.10
CA TYR A 68 -0.76 0.18 -7.56
C TYR A 68 0.15 -0.67 -8.45
N GLU A 69 -0.10 -0.71 -9.77
CA GLU A 69 0.74 -1.46 -10.71
C GLU A 69 2.20 -0.98 -10.72
N THR A 70 2.42 0.30 -10.48
CA THR A 70 3.76 0.88 -10.41
C THR A 70 4.52 0.42 -9.17
N VAL A 71 3.85 0.33 -8.00
CA VAL A 71 4.51 0.10 -6.71
C VAL A 71 4.36 -1.32 -6.16
N ARG A 72 3.47 -2.15 -6.68
CA ARG A 72 3.11 -3.47 -6.11
C ARG A 72 4.28 -4.43 -5.93
N SER A 73 5.33 -4.29 -6.71
CA SER A 73 6.56 -5.08 -6.62
C SER A 73 7.64 -4.44 -5.74
N MET A 74 7.37 -3.27 -5.19
CA MET A 74 8.30 -2.52 -4.35
C MET A 74 8.03 -2.79 -2.88
N LYS A 75 9.09 -2.72 -2.07
CA LYS A 75 9.03 -2.89 -0.61
C LYS A 75 8.04 -1.93 0.06
N VAL A 76 7.87 -0.72 -0.49
CA VAL A 76 6.94 0.30 0.02
C VAL A 76 5.47 -0.12 -0.04
N ALA A 77 5.10 -1.06 -0.93
CA ALA A 77 3.73 -1.56 -1.06
C ALA A 77 3.42 -2.72 -0.11
N ASP A 78 4.42 -3.23 0.61
CA ASP A 78 4.23 -4.31 1.58
C ASP A 78 3.62 -3.77 2.88
N ALA A 79 2.43 -4.24 3.22
CA ALA A 79 1.74 -3.86 4.45
C ALA A 79 2.56 -4.22 5.71
N SER A 80 3.39 -5.26 5.65
CA SER A 80 4.24 -5.68 6.76
C SER A 80 5.28 -4.62 7.15
N LEU A 81 5.74 -3.81 6.21
CA LEU A 81 6.64 -2.68 6.49
C LEU A 81 5.98 -1.65 7.41
N THR A 82 4.76 -1.24 7.08
CA THR A 82 4.02 -0.26 7.89
C THR A 82 3.64 -0.83 9.25
N SER A 83 3.13 -2.05 9.31
CA SER A 83 2.78 -2.71 10.57
C SER A 83 4.01 -2.97 11.45
N GLY A 84 5.17 -3.23 10.85
CA GLY A 84 6.45 -3.32 11.54
C GLY A 84 6.82 -2.01 12.23
N TRP A 85 6.73 -0.89 11.52
CA TRP A 85 7.00 0.44 12.09
C TRP A 85 6.03 0.82 13.20
N GLU A 86 4.74 0.53 13.05
CA GLU A 86 3.76 0.76 14.12
C GLU A 86 4.12 -0.05 15.40
N THR A 87 4.58 -1.29 15.23
CA THR A 87 5.05 -2.12 16.33
C THR A 87 6.29 -1.54 17.00
N GLU A 88 7.26 -1.06 16.22
CA GLU A 88 8.49 -0.44 16.75
C GLU A 88 8.20 0.89 17.45
N LEU A 89 7.30 1.71 16.92
CA LEU A 89 6.84 2.95 17.58
C LEU A 89 6.21 2.64 18.93
N ALA A 90 5.37 1.63 19.03
CA ALA A 90 4.80 1.19 20.31
C ALA A 90 5.88 0.69 21.29
N ARG A 91 6.98 0.10 20.82
CA ARG A 91 8.13 -0.29 21.65
C ARG A 91 8.91 0.92 22.13
N ILE A 92 9.02 1.98 21.33
CA ILE A 92 9.64 3.25 21.77
C ILE A 92 8.82 3.88 22.89
N GLU A 93 7.49 3.91 22.77
CA GLU A 93 6.59 4.43 23.82
C GLU A 93 6.76 3.69 25.14
N ARG A 94 7.03 2.38 25.10
CA ARG A 94 7.30 1.56 26.28
C ARG A 94 8.77 1.62 26.78
N GLY A 95 9.63 2.36 26.09
CA GLY A 95 11.05 2.46 26.45
C GLY A 95 11.89 1.22 26.11
N GLU A 96 11.36 0.30 25.27
CA GLU A 96 12.01 -0.95 24.87
C GLU A 96 12.94 -0.78 23.67
N LEU A 97 12.78 0.30 22.91
CA LEU A 97 13.55 0.63 21.71
C LEU A 97 13.97 2.10 21.76
N SER A 98 15.21 2.41 21.37
CA SER A 98 15.65 3.79 21.24
C SER A 98 15.17 4.41 19.92
N GLN A 99 14.85 5.70 19.95
CA GLN A 99 14.46 6.46 18.76
C GLN A 99 15.55 6.44 17.66
N GLU A 100 16.82 6.50 18.06
CA GLU A 100 17.95 6.48 17.13
C GLU A 100 17.97 5.20 16.29
N LYS A 101 17.84 4.03 16.94
CA LYS A 101 17.80 2.74 16.24
C LYS A 101 16.62 2.63 15.27
N PHE A 102 15.46 3.16 15.66
CA PHE A 102 14.30 3.21 14.79
C PHE A 102 14.55 4.09 13.56
N LEU A 103 15.10 5.29 13.78
CA LEU A 103 15.41 6.22 12.69
C LEU A 103 16.45 5.65 11.72
N ASP A 104 17.47 4.98 12.22
CA ASP A 104 18.47 4.31 11.37
C ASP A 104 17.80 3.26 10.45
N GLY A 105 16.91 2.44 10.99
CA GLY A 105 16.15 1.45 10.21
C GLY A 105 15.22 2.09 9.17
N VAL A 106 14.58 3.22 9.51
CA VAL A 106 13.76 3.98 8.57
C VAL A 106 14.61 4.57 7.45
N LEU A 107 15.79 5.14 7.75
CA LEU A 107 16.69 5.70 6.75
C LEU A 107 17.22 4.63 5.80
N GLU A 108 17.56 3.44 6.30
CA GLU A 108 17.96 2.31 5.47
C GLU A 108 16.83 1.92 4.51
N THR A 109 15.60 1.79 5.01
CA THR A 109 14.43 1.49 4.19
C THR A 109 14.16 2.57 3.14
N VAL A 110 14.28 3.85 3.49
CA VAL A 110 14.11 4.97 2.54
C VAL A 110 15.15 4.89 1.41
N ASN A 111 16.41 4.59 1.74
CA ASN A 111 17.46 4.42 0.74
C ASN A 111 17.19 3.24 -0.20
N GLU A 112 16.73 2.11 0.33
CA GLU A 112 16.36 0.94 -0.48
C GLU A 112 15.22 1.27 -1.44
N VAL A 113 14.10 1.80 -0.91
CA VAL A 113 12.91 2.15 -1.71
C VAL A 113 13.23 3.21 -2.76
N THR A 114 14.03 4.22 -2.40
CA THR A 114 14.48 5.25 -3.34
C THR A 114 15.30 4.62 -4.46
N GLY A 115 16.21 3.70 -4.13
CA GLY A 115 16.98 2.95 -5.11
C GLY A 115 16.12 2.10 -6.04
N GLU A 116 15.07 1.47 -5.53
CA GLU A 116 14.09 0.71 -6.33
C GLU A 116 13.34 1.62 -7.31
N ILE A 117 12.87 2.80 -6.85
CA ILE A 117 12.18 3.77 -7.69
C ILE A 117 13.07 4.23 -8.83
N PHE A 118 14.31 4.60 -8.57
CA PHE A 118 15.24 5.05 -9.61
C PHE A 118 15.61 3.97 -10.61
N ARG A 119 15.71 2.70 -10.19
CA ARG A 119 15.95 1.57 -11.09
C ARG A 119 14.77 1.30 -12.02
N ASN A 120 13.55 1.37 -11.46
CA ASN A 120 12.32 1.02 -12.18
C ASN A 120 11.78 2.18 -13.02
N HIS A 121 12.07 3.43 -12.62
CA HIS A 121 11.62 4.64 -13.28
C HIS A 121 12.79 5.63 -13.42
N PRO A 122 13.74 5.39 -14.35
CA PRO A 122 14.85 6.30 -14.55
C PRO A 122 14.32 7.69 -14.93
N VAL A 123 14.66 8.69 -14.13
CA VAL A 123 14.27 10.08 -14.38
C VAL A 123 14.88 10.51 -15.72
N LYS A 124 14.05 10.72 -16.73
CA LYS A 124 14.49 11.37 -17.97
C LYS A 124 15.00 12.77 -17.60
N LYS A 125 16.31 13.01 -17.74
CA LYS A 125 16.87 14.35 -17.57
C LYS A 125 16.10 15.30 -18.48
N ARG A 126 15.50 16.36 -17.92
CA ARG A 126 14.97 17.46 -18.73
C ARG A 126 16.11 17.95 -19.63
N PRO A 127 15.89 18.09 -20.95
CA PRO A 127 16.87 18.76 -21.79
C PRO A 127 17.06 20.16 -21.20
N GLN A 128 18.32 20.48 -20.86
CA GLN A 128 18.68 21.83 -20.45
C GLN A 128 18.37 22.71 -21.65
N GLY A 129 17.43 23.64 -21.49
CA GLY A 129 17.11 24.62 -22.49
C GLY A 129 18.36 25.41 -22.83
N THR A 130 18.76 25.31 -24.09
CA THR A 130 19.78 26.17 -24.67
C THR A 130 19.19 27.59 -24.72
N THR A 131 19.85 28.51 -24.02
CA THR A 131 19.61 29.95 -24.10
C THR A 131 19.97 30.43 -25.52
#